data_aa0ff1ed26546b41190487e1d1a1dfb3
#
_entry.id   aa0ff1ed26546b41190487e1d1a1dfb3
#
_cell.length_a   1.000
_cell.length_b   1.000
_cell.length_c   1.000
_cell.angle_alpha   90.00
_cell.angle_beta   90.00
_cell.angle_gamma   90.00
#
_symmetry.space_group_name_H-M   'P 1'
#
loop_
_entity.id
_entity.type
_entity.pdbx_description
1 polymer ?
#
loop_
_entity_poly.entity_id
_entity_poly.type
_entity_poly.pdbx_seq_one_letter_code
_entity_poly.pdbx_strand_id
1 'polypeptide(L)'
;MKWMIASDLHGSYFYASQMQQAFEREQADRLLLLGDLLYHGPRNDLPEGYAPKQVMPLLNGMKDRLLCVRGNCDAEVDQMVLEFPVLADYAVLPVGRRLVYATHGHVYNAKTPPPLAPGDILL
;
A
#
# COMPACT_ATOMS: atom_id res chain seq x y z
N MET A 1 1.30 5.23 -18.26
CA MET A 1 0.73 5.37 -16.90
C MET A 1 1.86 5.34 -15.88
N LYS A 2 1.90 6.32 -15.01
CA LYS A 2 2.92 6.43 -13.95
C LYS A 2 2.33 5.96 -12.61
N TRP A 3 2.94 4.94 -12.02
CA TRP A 3 2.59 4.43 -10.71
C TRP A 3 3.54 4.94 -9.65
N MET A 4 3.01 5.45 -8.56
CA MET A 4 3.75 5.65 -7.33
C MET A 4 3.50 4.46 -6.41
N ILE A 5 4.52 4.03 -5.68
CA ILE A 5 4.43 2.89 -4.77
C ILE A 5 4.82 3.38 -3.38
N ALA A 6 4.01 3.02 -2.38
CA ALA A 6 4.28 3.33 -0.99
C ALA A 6 3.84 2.17 -0.10
N SER A 7 4.39 2.10 1.11
CA SER A 7 4.10 1.03 2.06
C SER A 7 4.29 1.52 3.50
N ASP A 8 3.66 0.81 4.44
CA ASP A 8 3.98 0.92 5.86
C ASP A 8 3.80 2.32 6.44
N LEU A 9 2.64 2.93 6.21
CA LEU A 9 2.27 4.22 6.79
C LEU A 9 2.08 4.14 8.30
N HIS A 10 1.59 2.99 8.78
CA HIS A 10 1.38 2.70 10.20
C HIS A 10 0.64 3.82 10.96
N GLY A 11 -0.35 4.44 10.31
CA GLY A 11 -1.17 5.48 10.90
C GLY A 11 -0.51 6.86 11.02
N SER A 12 0.65 7.06 10.43
CA SER A 12 1.34 8.35 10.44
C SER A 12 0.71 9.33 9.45
N TYR A 13 0.00 10.31 9.96
CA TYR A 13 -0.52 11.40 9.12
C TYR A 13 0.61 12.26 8.56
N PHE A 14 1.71 12.41 9.31
CA PHE A 14 2.88 13.12 8.83
C PHE A 14 3.43 12.51 7.53
N TYR A 15 3.70 11.19 7.53
CA TYR A 15 4.20 10.51 6.33
C TYR A 15 3.13 10.32 5.25
N ALA A 16 1.87 10.11 5.62
CA ALA A 16 0.77 10.04 4.66
C ALA A 16 0.60 11.36 3.89
N SER A 17 0.74 12.50 4.59
CA SER A 17 0.71 13.83 3.96
C SER A 17 1.88 14.04 3.01
N GLN A 18 3.09 13.62 3.39
CA GLN A 18 4.25 13.70 2.51
C GLN A 18 4.11 12.80 1.28
N MET A 19 3.55 11.61 1.46
CA MET A 19 3.24 10.71 0.35
C MET A 19 2.25 11.36 -0.64
N GLN A 20 1.18 11.97 -0.13
CA GLN A 20 0.21 12.68 -0.97
C GLN A 20 0.87 13.84 -1.73
N GLN A 21 1.68 14.64 -1.07
CA GLN A 21 2.42 15.73 -1.71
C GLN A 21 3.37 15.21 -2.79
N ALA A 22 4.05 14.09 -2.52
CA ALA A 22 4.92 13.47 -3.51
C ALA A 22 4.11 12.93 -4.70
N PHE A 23 2.95 12.33 -4.46
CA PHE A 23 2.06 11.85 -5.51
C PHE A 23 1.65 12.99 -6.47
N GLU A 24 1.28 14.14 -5.93
CA GLU A 24 0.92 15.32 -6.73
C GLU A 24 2.13 15.92 -7.45
N ARG A 25 3.25 16.10 -6.73
CA ARG A 25 4.49 16.64 -7.31
C ARG A 25 5.00 15.80 -8.47
N GLU A 26 4.96 14.48 -8.33
CA GLU A 26 5.43 13.54 -9.35
C GLU A 26 4.40 13.34 -10.48
N GLN A 27 3.22 13.90 -10.35
CA GLN A 27 2.12 13.72 -11.32
C GLN A 27 1.84 12.24 -11.61
N ALA A 28 1.82 11.42 -10.57
CA ALA A 28 1.51 10.01 -10.71
C ALA A 28 0.02 9.81 -11.02
N ASP A 29 -0.27 8.84 -11.86
CA ASP A 29 -1.64 8.51 -12.24
C ASP A 29 -2.33 7.63 -11.21
N ARG A 30 -1.59 6.70 -10.64
CA ARG A 30 -2.08 5.73 -9.65
C ARG A 30 -1.08 5.57 -8.50
N LEU A 31 -1.62 5.24 -7.33
CA LEU A 31 -0.85 4.91 -6.14
C LEU A 31 -1.10 3.44 -5.76
N LEU A 32 -0.03 2.66 -5.69
CA LEU A 32 -0.05 1.30 -5.19
C LEU A 32 0.44 1.30 -3.74
N LEU A 33 -0.45 0.93 -2.82
CA LEU A 33 -0.13 0.76 -1.41
C LEU A 33 0.14 -0.70 -1.11
N LEU A 34 1.27 -0.99 -0.49
CA LEU A 34 1.67 -2.36 -0.17
C LEU A 34 1.27 -2.79 1.25
N GLY A 35 0.35 -2.07 1.89
CA GLY A 35 -0.21 -2.47 3.17
C GLY A 35 0.36 -1.77 4.39
N ASP A 36 -0.11 -2.19 5.56
CA ASP A 36 0.22 -1.62 6.87
C ASP A 36 -0.12 -0.13 6.96
N LEU A 37 -1.42 0.18 6.77
CA LEU A 37 -1.87 1.55 6.58
C LEU A 37 -2.16 2.30 7.87
N LEU A 38 -2.92 1.72 8.81
CA LEU A 38 -3.48 2.44 9.96
C LEU A 38 -2.88 2.04 11.30
N TYR A 39 -2.67 0.75 11.53
CA TYR A 39 -2.19 0.24 12.80
C TYR A 39 -0.66 0.33 12.90
N HIS A 40 -0.16 0.85 14.03
CA HIS A 40 1.28 1.02 14.24
C HIS A 40 2.05 -0.30 14.41
N GLY A 41 1.33 -1.40 14.75
CA GLY A 41 1.94 -2.70 15.01
C GLY A 41 2.39 -2.88 16.47
N PRO A 42 2.25 -4.10 17.03
CA PRO A 42 2.49 -4.34 18.47
C PRO A 42 3.97 -4.29 18.85
N ARG A 43 4.87 -4.37 17.87
CA ARG A 43 6.33 -4.39 18.08
C ARG A 43 7.01 -3.06 17.79
N ASN A 44 6.26 -2.07 17.35
CA ASN A 44 6.79 -0.79 16.91
C ASN A 44 6.40 0.31 17.90
N ASP A 45 7.28 1.29 18.07
CA ASP A 45 6.91 2.55 18.68
C ASP A 45 5.94 3.31 17.77
N LEU A 46 5.21 4.26 18.35
CA LEU A 46 4.33 5.12 17.54
C LEU A 46 5.17 5.94 16.57
N PRO A 47 4.83 5.93 15.27
CA PRO A 47 5.54 6.76 14.31
C PRO A 47 5.26 8.24 14.51
N GLU A 48 6.14 9.08 13.97
CA GLU A 48 5.94 10.53 13.98
C GLU A 48 4.58 10.89 13.36
N GLY A 49 3.83 11.77 14.04
CA GLY A 49 2.53 12.21 13.58
C GLY A 49 1.48 11.10 13.54
N TYR A 50 1.56 10.12 14.44
CA TYR A 50 0.57 9.05 14.51
C TYR A 50 -0.83 9.64 14.76
N ALA A 51 -1.69 9.53 13.76
CA ALA A 51 -3.07 10.03 13.79
C ALA A 51 -3.92 9.26 12.76
N PRO A 52 -4.24 7.99 13.02
CA PRO A 52 -4.95 7.16 12.04
C PRO A 52 -6.32 7.73 11.65
N LYS A 53 -6.99 8.45 12.56
CA LYS A 53 -8.26 9.13 12.26
C LYS A 53 -8.11 10.24 11.21
N GLN A 54 -6.92 10.77 11.00
CA GLN A 54 -6.64 11.74 9.95
C GLN A 54 -6.15 11.06 8.67
N VAL A 55 -5.50 9.91 8.78
CA VAL A 55 -5.06 9.11 7.62
C VAL A 55 -6.25 8.58 6.82
N MET A 56 -7.30 8.15 7.52
CA MET A 56 -8.51 7.61 6.87
C MET A 56 -9.12 8.55 5.83
N PRO A 57 -9.48 9.81 6.16
CA PRO A 57 -10.06 10.70 5.16
C PRO A 57 -9.07 11.11 4.07
N LEU A 58 -7.79 11.18 4.37
CA LEU A 58 -6.75 11.44 3.36
C LEU A 58 -6.74 10.33 2.31
N LEU A 59 -6.68 9.07 2.72
CA LEU A 59 -6.66 7.93 1.80
C LEU A 59 -8.01 7.78 1.08
N ASN A 60 -9.13 7.93 1.78
CA ASN A 60 -10.46 7.85 1.18
C ASN A 60 -10.66 8.95 0.12
N GLY A 61 -10.06 10.11 0.30
CA GLY A 61 -10.06 11.17 -0.71
C GLY A 61 -9.30 10.84 -1.99
N MET A 62 -8.44 9.81 -1.95
CA MET A 62 -7.64 9.34 -3.09
C MET A 62 -8.15 8.01 -3.67
N LYS A 63 -9.27 7.47 -3.18
CA LYS A 63 -9.73 6.10 -3.42
C LYS A 63 -9.81 5.67 -4.89
N ASP A 64 -10.19 6.58 -5.77
CA ASP A 64 -10.32 6.29 -7.23
C ASP A 64 -8.97 6.16 -7.92
N ARG A 65 -7.88 6.51 -7.24
CA ARG A 65 -6.51 6.39 -7.77
C ARG A 65 -5.67 5.37 -7.03
N LEU A 66 -6.26 4.64 -6.06
CA LEU A 66 -5.57 3.69 -5.21
C LEU A 66 -5.77 2.24 -5.65
N LEU A 67 -4.71 1.46 -5.53
CA LEU A 67 -4.73 0.01 -5.46
C LEU A 67 -3.95 -0.38 -4.20
N CYS A 68 -4.48 -1.31 -3.43
CA CYS A 68 -3.86 -1.72 -2.16
C CYS A 68 -3.79 -3.23 -2.03
N VAL A 69 -2.69 -3.74 -1.48
CA VAL A 69 -2.58 -5.11 -1.01
C VAL A 69 -2.46 -5.12 0.51
N ARG A 70 -2.82 -6.25 1.11
CA ARG A 70 -2.84 -6.42 2.56
C ARG A 70 -1.45 -6.58 3.13
N GLY A 71 -1.12 -5.78 4.16
CA GLY A 71 0.01 -5.99 5.05
C GLY A 71 -0.33 -6.90 6.23
N ASN A 72 0.66 -7.24 7.04
CA ASN A 72 0.45 -8.07 8.22
C ASN A 72 -0.31 -7.37 9.34
N CYS A 73 -0.36 -6.03 9.34
CA CYS A 73 -1.11 -5.24 10.32
C CYS A 73 -2.52 -4.84 9.85
N ASP A 74 -2.87 -5.09 8.60
CA ASP A 74 -4.20 -4.74 8.09
C ASP A 74 -5.23 -5.82 8.46
N ALA A 75 -6.38 -5.39 8.96
CA ALA A 75 -7.43 -6.26 9.43
C ALA A 75 -8.81 -5.84 8.88
N GLU A 76 -9.82 -6.65 9.14
CA GLU A 76 -11.20 -6.35 8.70
C GLU A 76 -11.69 -5.00 9.21
N VAL A 77 -11.27 -4.60 10.41
CA VAL A 77 -11.65 -3.30 10.98
C VAL A 77 -11.15 -2.13 10.13
N ASP A 78 -9.99 -2.27 9.49
CA ASP A 78 -9.47 -1.25 8.60
C ASP A 78 -10.32 -1.16 7.32
N GLN A 79 -10.79 -2.30 6.81
CA GLN A 79 -11.70 -2.32 5.66
C GLN A 79 -13.04 -1.66 5.97
N MET A 80 -13.48 -1.65 7.23
CA MET A 80 -14.73 -0.98 7.62
C MET A 80 -14.66 0.54 7.52
N VAL A 81 -13.46 1.13 7.61
CA VAL A 81 -13.25 2.58 7.63
C VAL A 81 -12.58 3.12 6.36
N LEU A 82 -11.99 2.23 5.54
CA LEU A 82 -11.39 2.59 4.27
C LEU A 82 -12.33 2.23 3.11
N GLU A 83 -12.52 3.17 2.19
CA GLU A 83 -13.49 3.09 1.09
C GLU A 83 -12.91 2.48 -0.20
N PHE A 84 -11.84 1.71 -0.07
CA PHE A 84 -11.20 0.96 -1.15
C PHE A 84 -10.74 -0.39 -0.63
N PRO A 85 -10.59 -1.44 -1.46
CA PRO A 85 -10.17 -2.76 -1.00
C PRO A 85 -8.76 -2.74 -0.40
N VAL A 86 -8.62 -3.31 0.82
CA VAL A 86 -7.33 -3.36 1.54
C VAL A 86 -6.93 -4.77 1.95
N LEU A 87 -7.76 -5.78 1.68
CA LEU A 87 -7.55 -7.16 2.14
C LEU A 87 -7.09 -8.13 1.04
N ALA A 88 -6.69 -7.64 -0.13
CA ALA A 88 -6.16 -8.47 -1.19
C ALA A 88 -4.75 -8.95 -0.83
N ASP A 89 -4.51 -10.26 -0.87
CA ASP A 89 -3.22 -10.84 -0.49
C ASP A 89 -2.09 -10.46 -1.46
N TYR A 90 -2.43 -10.18 -2.70
CA TYR A 90 -1.50 -9.75 -3.74
C TYR A 90 -2.27 -9.01 -4.85
N ALA A 91 -1.53 -8.30 -5.69
CA ALA A 91 -2.04 -7.75 -6.94
C ALA A 91 -1.10 -8.09 -8.08
N VAL A 92 -1.66 -8.25 -9.28
CA VAL A 92 -0.87 -8.51 -10.48
C VAL A 92 -1.13 -7.39 -11.47
N LEU A 93 -0.06 -6.71 -11.88
CA LEU A 93 -0.11 -5.59 -12.81
C LEU A 93 0.63 -5.96 -14.09
N PRO A 94 -0.03 -5.91 -15.26
CA PRO A 94 0.68 -6.07 -16.52
C PRO A 94 1.47 -4.79 -16.86
N VAL A 95 2.75 -4.96 -17.16
CA VAL A 95 3.63 -3.87 -17.60
C VAL A 95 4.37 -4.34 -18.85
N GLY A 96 3.91 -3.92 -20.02
CA GLY A 96 4.38 -4.44 -21.29
C GLY A 96 4.08 -5.95 -21.40
N ARG A 97 5.12 -6.76 -21.59
CA ARG A 97 5.01 -8.23 -21.67
C ARG A 97 5.30 -8.92 -20.34
N ARG A 98 5.48 -8.16 -19.26
CA ARG A 98 5.84 -8.68 -17.94
C ARG A 98 4.67 -8.51 -17.00
N LEU A 99 4.62 -9.35 -15.98
CA LEU A 99 3.73 -9.19 -14.86
C LEU A 99 4.51 -8.67 -13.65
N VAL A 100 3.93 -7.73 -12.94
CA VAL A 100 4.42 -7.28 -11.64
C VAL A 100 3.52 -7.86 -10.57
N TYR A 101 4.07 -8.71 -9.72
CA TYR A 101 3.39 -9.23 -8.55
C TYR A 101 3.69 -8.30 -7.37
N ALA A 102 2.68 -7.57 -6.94
CA ALA A 102 2.78 -6.66 -5.80
C ALA A 102 2.33 -7.37 -4.54
N THR A 103 3.18 -7.38 -3.52
CA THR A 103 2.92 -8.02 -2.23
C THR A 103 3.46 -7.16 -1.10
N HIS A 104 3.01 -7.43 0.13
CA HIS A 104 3.62 -6.80 1.31
C HIS A 104 4.94 -7.46 1.72
N GLY A 105 5.11 -8.74 1.42
CA GLY A 105 6.33 -9.48 1.71
C GLY A 105 6.25 -10.41 2.92
N HIS A 106 5.14 -10.42 3.67
CA HIS A 106 4.99 -11.31 4.84
C HIS A 106 4.52 -12.73 4.47
N VAL A 107 3.93 -12.91 3.28
CA VAL A 107 3.53 -14.22 2.74
C VAL A 107 4.37 -14.56 1.53
N TYR A 108 4.26 -13.77 0.46
CA TYR A 108 5.06 -13.93 -0.74
C TYR A 108 6.25 -12.96 -0.70
N ASN A 109 7.45 -13.48 -0.91
CA ASN A 109 8.71 -12.74 -0.87
C ASN A 109 9.78 -13.48 -1.68
N ALA A 110 11.02 -13.00 -1.66
CA ALA A 110 12.12 -13.61 -2.41
C ALA A 110 12.44 -15.05 -1.99
N LYS A 111 12.11 -15.45 -0.77
CA LYS A 111 12.31 -16.82 -0.26
C LYS A 111 11.15 -17.74 -0.59
N THR A 112 9.96 -17.19 -0.66
CA THR A 112 8.71 -17.90 -0.98
C THR A 112 7.98 -17.11 -2.08
N PRO A 113 8.54 -17.08 -3.30
CA PRO A 113 7.97 -16.27 -4.38
C PRO A 113 6.65 -16.85 -4.88
N PRO A 114 5.76 -16.01 -5.43
CA PRO A 114 4.64 -16.49 -6.23
C PRO A 114 5.19 -17.16 -7.52
N PRO A 115 4.36 -17.86 -8.29
CA PRO A 115 4.81 -18.47 -9.55
C PRO A 115 5.12 -17.40 -10.60
N LEU A 116 6.38 -17.01 -10.69
CA LEU A 116 6.89 -16.01 -11.62
C LEU A 116 7.41 -16.67 -12.90
N ALA A 117 7.07 -16.12 -14.05
CA ALA A 117 7.71 -16.46 -15.31
C ALA A 117 9.02 -15.64 -15.49
N PRO A 118 9.96 -16.12 -16.35
CA PRO A 118 11.16 -15.34 -16.64
C PRO A 118 10.82 -13.92 -17.14
N GLY A 119 11.38 -12.93 -16.47
CA GLY A 119 11.14 -11.52 -16.78
C GLY A 119 10.04 -10.85 -15.96
N ASP A 120 9.25 -11.62 -15.20
CA ASP A 120 8.28 -11.06 -14.24
C ASP A 120 9.00 -10.40 -13.05
N ILE A 121 8.30 -9.54 -12.37
CA ILE A 121 8.85 -8.72 -11.28
C ILE A 121 8.07 -9.01 -10.00
N LEU A 122 8.78 -9.26 -8.91
CA LEU A 122 8.24 -9.27 -7.57
C LEU A 122 8.51 -7.89 -6.94
N LEU A 123 7.44 -7.25 -6.48
CA LEU A 123 7.46 -5.94 -5.83
C LEU A 123 7.02 -6.09 -4.38
#